data_c0a2a2504d43997cfd33ecb1553cae31
#
_entry.id   c0a2a2504d43997cfd33ecb1553cae31
#
_cell.length_a   1.000
_cell.length_b   1.000
_cell.length_c   1.000
_cell.angle_alpha   90.00
_cell.angle_beta   90.00
_cell.angle_gamma   90.00
#
_symmetry.space_group_name_H-M   'P 1'
#
loop_
_entity.id
_entity.type
_entity.pdbx_description
1 polymer ?
#
loop_
_entity_poly.entity_id
_entity_poly.type
_entity_poly.pdbx_seq_one_letter_code
_entity_poly.pdbx_strand_id
1 'polypeptide(L)'
;MLACELIDNNGKELLKCVNQYIEQWGLEDGFKKYVNEDCTFCGSLVDRIVPGRIRDEKEVAELEQKHGYTDSLLDVGEIFGVWVIEGDEKLNDVLPFKKAGLSDKVFVVPDMSPYKKRKVRILNGAHTGFVLGAYLAGENIVRDCMHDDIIKGFMNKMLYEEVIPTLPLDKDDLLKFAAAVSDRFNNPFVNHELMSISLNSTSKWKARNMPSFLEYIKEQGKLPVCLTMSLAAYIAFYSNDIQELTDAGLICRRPAGNEYTVSDDRWVLEFYYEHRDASAAELVHEVLTNKKMWDQDLTRIEGLEKAVTEDLEKIRREGAKAAYAGCL
;
A
#
# COMPACT_ATOMS: atom_id res chain seq x y z
N MET A 1 -9.75 -1.52 24.87
CA MET A 1 -10.31 -1.50 23.50
C MET A 1 -9.16 -1.71 22.52
N LEU A 2 -9.37 -2.57 21.52
CA LEU A 2 -8.36 -2.93 20.52
C LEU A 2 -8.87 -2.46 19.14
N ALA A 3 -8.41 -1.28 18.70
CA ALA A 3 -8.79 -0.74 17.39
C ALA A 3 -8.02 -1.47 16.28
N CYS A 4 -8.73 -1.95 15.24
CA CYS A 4 -8.17 -2.70 14.10
C CYS A 4 -8.38 -2.00 12.76
N GLU A 5 -8.98 -0.82 12.74
CA GLU A 5 -9.24 -0.04 11.55
C GLU A 5 -7.95 0.38 10.85
N LEU A 6 -8.01 0.52 9.53
CA LEU A 6 -6.89 1.00 8.70
C LEU A 6 -6.72 2.52 8.81
N ILE A 7 -6.63 3.00 10.04
CA ILE A 7 -6.46 4.42 10.40
C ILE A 7 -5.12 4.55 11.13
N ASP A 8 -4.39 5.61 10.83
CA ASP A 8 -3.14 5.90 11.51
C ASP A 8 -3.41 6.21 12.99
N ASN A 9 -2.63 5.60 13.90
CA ASN A 9 -2.86 5.71 15.35
C ASN A 9 -4.29 5.36 15.79
N ASN A 10 -4.87 4.31 15.19
CA ASN A 10 -6.26 3.91 15.33
C ASN A 10 -6.81 3.90 16.77
N GLY A 11 -6.05 3.45 17.77
CA GLY A 11 -6.45 3.50 19.18
C GLY A 11 -6.60 4.93 19.71
N LYS A 12 -5.68 5.83 19.37
CA LYS A 12 -5.73 7.24 19.77
C LYS A 12 -6.88 7.99 19.09
N GLU A 13 -7.09 7.73 17.79
CA GLU A 13 -8.20 8.33 17.05
C GLU A 13 -9.56 7.82 17.54
N LEU A 14 -9.67 6.53 17.91
CA LEU A 14 -10.87 6.00 18.54
C LEU A 14 -11.16 6.72 19.88
N LEU A 15 -10.17 6.86 20.77
CA LEU A 15 -10.34 7.61 22.02
C LEU A 15 -10.77 9.06 21.78
N LYS A 16 -10.16 9.71 20.81
CA LYS A 16 -10.52 11.08 20.42
C LYS A 16 -11.99 11.17 19.96
N CYS A 17 -12.46 10.25 19.11
CA CYS A 17 -13.87 10.20 18.68
C CYS A 17 -14.80 9.97 19.88
N VAL A 18 -14.46 9.05 20.78
CA VAL A 18 -15.27 8.80 22.00
C VAL A 18 -15.37 10.06 22.85
N ASN A 19 -14.26 10.79 23.07
CA ASN A 19 -14.27 12.03 23.82
C ASN A 19 -15.10 13.12 23.13
N GLN A 20 -15.09 13.22 21.81
CA GLN A 20 -15.94 14.14 21.06
C GLN A 20 -17.44 13.86 21.31
N TYR A 21 -17.85 12.58 21.33
CA TYR A 21 -19.23 12.22 21.66
C TYR A 21 -19.59 12.49 23.12
N ILE A 22 -18.67 12.29 24.07
CA ILE A 22 -18.87 12.65 25.50
C ILE A 22 -19.22 14.12 25.60
N GLU A 23 -18.45 15.00 24.97
CA GLU A 23 -18.71 16.45 24.95
C GLU A 23 -20.01 16.79 24.22
N GLN A 24 -20.23 16.22 23.02
CA GLN A 24 -21.42 16.50 22.22
C GLN A 24 -22.73 16.10 22.92
N TRP A 25 -22.71 15.00 23.67
CA TRP A 25 -23.88 14.49 24.37
C TRP A 25 -24.00 15.02 25.80
N GLY A 26 -23.03 15.83 26.26
CA GLY A 26 -23.03 16.40 27.61
C GLY A 26 -23.01 15.35 28.69
N LEU A 27 -22.21 14.27 28.51
CA LEU A 27 -22.11 13.18 29.49
C LEU A 27 -21.36 13.64 30.73
N GLU A 28 -21.70 13.05 31.87
CA GLU A 28 -21.17 13.46 33.19
C GLU A 28 -19.66 13.25 33.34
N ASP A 29 -19.02 14.05 34.18
CA ASP A 29 -17.56 14.00 34.42
C ASP A 29 -17.08 12.64 34.93
N GLY A 30 -17.91 11.90 35.68
CA GLY A 30 -17.62 10.54 36.13
C GLY A 30 -17.42 9.57 34.98
N PHE A 31 -18.25 9.68 33.93
CA PHE A 31 -18.10 8.85 32.71
C PHE A 31 -16.87 9.26 31.90
N LYS A 32 -16.62 10.57 31.77
CA LYS A 32 -15.41 11.08 31.11
C LYS A 32 -14.13 10.57 31.79
N LYS A 33 -14.12 10.61 33.13
CA LYS A 33 -13.01 10.08 33.94
C LYS A 33 -12.84 8.57 33.69
N TYR A 34 -13.91 7.78 33.75
CA TYR A 34 -13.88 6.34 33.50
C TYR A 34 -13.28 6.01 32.12
N VAL A 35 -13.70 6.73 31.07
CA VAL A 35 -13.18 6.50 29.71
C VAL A 35 -11.68 6.79 29.63
N ASN A 36 -11.21 7.87 30.24
CA ASN A 36 -9.83 8.33 30.06
C ASN A 36 -8.83 7.74 31.08
N GLU A 37 -9.30 7.27 32.25
CA GLU A 37 -8.42 6.75 33.32
C GLU A 37 -8.53 5.23 33.50
N ASP A 38 -9.75 4.67 33.39
CA ASP A 38 -10.01 3.25 33.67
C ASP A 38 -10.07 2.39 32.37
N CYS A 39 -10.32 3.00 31.22
CA CYS A 39 -10.32 2.32 29.93
C CYS A 39 -8.98 2.43 29.23
N THR A 40 -8.50 1.32 28.64
CA THR A 40 -7.30 1.30 27.81
C THR A 40 -7.66 1.23 26.33
N PHE A 41 -7.17 2.20 25.56
CA PHE A 41 -7.31 2.25 24.10
C PHE A 41 -5.97 1.91 23.47
N CYS A 42 -5.85 0.71 22.92
CA CYS A 42 -4.62 0.23 22.30
C CYS A 42 -4.64 0.53 20.81
N GLY A 43 -3.55 1.11 20.31
CA GLY A 43 -3.26 1.07 18.90
C GLY A 43 -2.94 -0.35 18.46
N SER A 44 -3.26 -0.71 17.22
CA SER A 44 -2.84 -2.00 16.70
C SER A 44 -2.50 -1.98 15.21
N LEU A 45 -1.65 -2.91 14.82
CA LEU A 45 -1.25 -3.17 13.46
C LEU A 45 -1.54 -4.62 13.11
N VAL A 46 -2.39 -4.83 12.11
CA VAL A 46 -2.64 -6.16 11.55
C VAL A 46 -1.82 -6.31 10.25
N ASP A 47 -1.13 -7.43 10.12
CA ASP A 47 -0.43 -7.82 8.90
C ASP A 47 -0.90 -9.19 8.45
N ARG A 48 -1.85 -9.21 7.51
CA ARG A 48 -2.37 -10.37 6.82
C ARG A 48 -2.92 -9.92 5.47
N ILE A 49 -2.64 -10.66 4.40
CA ILE A 49 -3.24 -10.41 3.08
C ILE A 49 -4.58 -11.12 3.05
N VAL A 50 -5.65 -10.35 2.87
CA VAL A 50 -7.03 -10.82 2.74
C VAL A 50 -7.62 -10.18 1.48
N PRO A 51 -7.59 -10.88 0.33
CA PRO A 51 -8.03 -10.31 -0.94
C PRO A 51 -9.56 -10.21 -1.09
N GLY A 52 -10.32 -10.77 -0.17
CA GLY A 52 -11.77 -10.73 -0.16
C GLY A 52 -12.43 -12.08 -0.42
N ARG A 53 -13.73 -12.05 -0.73
CA ARG A 53 -14.58 -13.23 -0.94
C ARG A 53 -14.07 -14.12 -2.08
N ILE A 54 -14.22 -15.42 -1.92
CA ILE A 54 -14.04 -16.41 -3.00
C ILE A 54 -14.98 -16.04 -4.16
N ARG A 55 -14.41 -15.90 -5.37
CA ARG A 55 -15.17 -15.51 -6.56
C ARG A 55 -15.75 -16.71 -7.34
N ASP A 56 -15.19 -17.90 -7.14
CA ASP A 56 -15.72 -19.12 -7.73
C ASP A 56 -16.94 -19.59 -6.95
N GLU A 57 -18.11 -19.35 -7.50
CA GLU A 57 -19.40 -19.73 -6.89
C GLU A 57 -19.56 -21.27 -6.72
N LYS A 58 -18.82 -22.09 -7.48
CA LYS A 58 -18.81 -23.54 -7.28
C LYS A 58 -18.06 -23.91 -6.02
N GLU A 59 -16.90 -23.29 -5.81
CA GLU A 59 -16.11 -23.47 -4.58
C GLU A 59 -16.89 -23.01 -3.36
N VAL A 60 -17.59 -21.88 -3.45
CA VAL A 60 -18.48 -21.38 -2.39
C VAL A 60 -19.57 -22.41 -2.08
N ALA A 61 -20.28 -22.92 -3.11
CA ALA A 61 -21.36 -23.91 -2.92
C ALA A 61 -20.84 -25.22 -2.30
N GLU A 62 -19.66 -25.69 -2.69
CA GLU A 62 -19.02 -26.89 -2.10
C GLU A 62 -18.69 -26.68 -0.63
N LEU A 63 -18.17 -25.51 -0.25
CA LEU A 63 -17.89 -25.16 1.15
C LEU A 63 -19.16 -25.05 1.98
N GLU A 64 -20.20 -24.40 1.46
CA GLU A 64 -21.52 -24.30 2.12
C GLU A 64 -22.15 -25.68 2.33
N GLN A 65 -22.12 -26.53 1.32
CA GLN A 65 -22.59 -27.92 1.44
C GLN A 65 -21.80 -28.71 2.48
N LYS A 66 -20.48 -28.60 2.48
CA LYS A 66 -19.57 -29.26 3.42
C LYS A 66 -19.82 -28.84 4.86
N HIS A 67 -20.09 -27.58 5.10
CA HIS A 67 -20.26 -27.01 6.44
C HIS A 67 -21.74 -26.98 6.90
N GLY A 68 -22.69 -27.13 5.98
CA GLY A 68 -24.13 -27.19 6.28
C GLY A 68 -24.77 -25.84 6.59
N TYR A 69 -24.13 -24.73 6.21
CA TYR A 69 -24.68 -23.38 6.34
C TYR A 69 -24.18 -22.47 5.23
N THR A 70 -24.92 -21.38 4.96
CA THR A 70 -24.53 -20.31 4.05
C THR A 70 -23.82 -19.21 4.83
N ASP A 71 -22.67 -18.74 4.32
CA ASP A 71 -21.89 -17.68 4.93
C ASP A 71 -21.63 -16.54 3.93
N SER A 72 -22.34 -15.42 4.12
CA SER A 72 -22.18 -14.22 3.30
C SER A 72 -20.88 -13.45 3.59
N LEU A 73 -20.20 -13.78 4.68
CA LEU A 73 -18.93 -13.16 5.11
C LEU A 73 -17.72 -14.08 4.87
N LEU A 74 -17.93 -15.18 4.12
CA LEU A 74 -16.83 -16.07 3.74
C LEU A 74 -15.75 -15.30 2.98
N ASP A 75 -14.52 -15.39 3.48
CA ASP A 75 -13.40 -14.63 2.97
C ASP A 75 -12.13 -15.48 2.82
N VAL A 76 -11.25 -15.09 1.92
CA VAL A 76 -9.95 -15.74 1.71
C VAL A 76 -8.86 -14.95 2.43
N GLY A 77 -7.97 -15.65 3.10
CA GLY A 77 -6.80 -15.06 3.73
C GLY A 77 -5.59 -15.97 3.66
N GLU A 78 -4.40 -15.38 3.61
CA GLU A 78 -3.16 -16.14 3.71
C GLU A 78 -3.02 -16.81 5.10
N ILE A 79 -2.20 -17.85 5.19
CA ILE A 79 -1.90 -18.52 6.47
C ILE A 79 -1.10 -17.60 7.40
N PHE A 80 -0.24 -16.75 6.83
CA PHE A 80 0.50 -15.75 7.60
C PHE A 80 -0.46 -14.76 8.28
N GLY A 81 -0.15 -14.39 9.51
CA GLY A 81 -0.88 -13.35 10.23
C GLY A 81 -0.10 -12.89 11.43
N VAL A 82 0.03 -11.57 11.56
CA VAL A 82 0.64 -10.91 12.72
C VAL A 82 -0.28 -9.80 13.20
N TRP A 83 -0.48 -9.76 14.51
CA TRP A 83 -1.18 -8.69 15.18
C TRP A 83 -0.28 -8.06 16.25
N VAL A 84 0.10 -6.81 16.04
CA VAL A 84 0.90 -6.04 16.99
C VAL A 84 -0.03 -5.09 17.73
N ILE A 85 -0.02 -5.16 19.04
CA ILE A 85 -0.85 -4.35 19.95
C ILE A 85 0.08 -3.44 20.74
N GLU A 86 -0.11 -2.12 20.61
CA GLU A 86 0.65 -1.14 21.39
C GLU A 86 0.05 -0.99 22.78
N GLY A 87 0.84 -1.31 23.80
CA GLY A 87 0.38 -1.20 25.17
C GLY A 87 1.38 -1.74 26.19
N ASP A 88 1.00 -1.64 27.47
CA ASP A 88 1.78 -2.14 28.60
C ASP A 88 1.84 -3.69 28.58
N GLU A 89 2.96 -4.26 29.02
CA GLU A 89 3.16 -5.71 29.10
C GLU A 89 2.10 -6.43 29.94
N LYS A 90 1.48 -5.76 30.92
CA LYS A 90 0.36 -6.27 31.72
C LYS A 90 -0.85 -6.67 30.88
N LEU A 91 -0.98 -6.16 29.65
CA LEU A 91 -2.03 -6.63 28.73
C LEU A 91 -1.93 -8.12 28.43
N ASN A 92 -0.75 -8.73 28.52
CA ASN A 92 -0.60 -10.19 28.37
C ASN A 92 -1.32 -11.01 29.44
N ASP A 93 -1.63 -10.41 30.61
CA ASP A 93 -2.39 -11.08 31.66
C ASP A 93 -3.89 -11.05 31.37
N VAL A 94 -4.37 -9.96 30.76
CA VAL A 94 -5.78 -9.77 30.37
C VAL A 94 -6.07 -10.44 29.03
N LEU A 95 -5.11 -10.41 28.11
CA LEU A 95 -5.20 -10.98 26.76
C LEU A 95 -4.28 -12.21 26.68
N PRO A 96 -4.75 -13.41 27.00
CA PRO A 96 -3.91 -14.58 27.20
C PRO A 96 -3.46 -15.24 25.88
N PHE A 97 -3.07 -14.48 24.88
CA PHE A 97 -2.64 -14.98 23.57
C PHE A 97 -1.42 -15.90 23.67
N LYS A 98 -0.45 -15.60 24.57
CA LYS A 98 0.70 -16.45 24.80
C LYS A 98 0.28 -17.84 25.34
N LYS A 99 -0.71 -17.89 26.25
CA LYS A 99 -1.26 -19.15 26.79
C LYS A 99 -2.03 -19.92 25.71
N ALA A 100 -2.59 -19.25 24.72
CA ALA A 100 -3.26 -19.85 23.58
C ALA A 100 -2.29 -20.32 22.46
N GLY A 101 -0.98 -20.23 22.68
CA GLY A 101 0.03 -20.65 21.70
C GLY A 101 0.24 -19.68 20.53
N LEU A 102 -0.13 -18.41 20.69
CA LEU A 102 -0.06 -17.38 19.62
C LEU A 102 1.13 -16.42 19.82
N SER A 103 2.18 -16.83 20.52
CA SER A 103 3.35 -15.96 20.82
C SER A 103 4.13 -15.53 19.58
N ASP A 104 4.01 -16.26 18.49
CA ASP A 104 4.63 -15.98 17.20
C ASP A 104 3.75 -15.11 16.27
N LYS A 105 2.52 -14.82 16.68
CA LYS A 105 1.52 -14.12 15.85
C LYS A 105 0.96 -12.86 16.49
N VAL A 106 0.89 -12.82 17.82
CA VAL A 106 0.35 -11.68 18.55
C VAL A 106 1.40 -11.12 19.50
N PHE A 107 1.75 -9.85 19.27
CA PHE A 107 2.78 -9.14 20.04
C PHE A 107 2.16 -7.97 20.81
N VAL A 108 2.37 -7.93 22.12
CA VAL A 108 2.11 -6.73 22.91
C VAL A 108 3.43 -6.01 23.10
N VAL A 109 3.51 -4.77 22.62
CA VAL A 109 4.75 -3.96 22.61
C VAL A 109 4.48 -2.54 23.10
N PRO A 110 5.44 -1.90 23.73
CA PRO A 110 5.27 -0.51 24.20
C PRO A 110 5.25 0.50 23.05
N ASP A 111 5.83 0.15 21.90
CA ASP A 111 5.86 0.97 20.68
C ASP A 111 5.75 0.07 19.44
N MET A 112 4.70 0.25 18.67
CA MET A 112 4.50 -0.50 17.42
C MET A 112 5.12 0.19 16.19
N SER A 113 5.68 1.38 16.32
CA SER A 113 6.22 2.17 15.22
C SER A 113 7.26 1.43 14.38
N PRO A 114 8.19 0.61 14.94
CA PRO A 114 9.14 -0.18 14.15
C PRO A 114 8.44 -1.20 13.23
N TYR A 115 7.44 -1.91 13.76
CA TYR A 115 6.65 -2.89 12.99
C TYR A 115 5.86 -2.22 11.87
N LYS A 116 5.22 -1.10 12.19
CA LYS A 116 4.47 -0.29 11.22
C LYS A 116 5.39 0.23 10.12
N LYS A 117 6.52 0.84 10.49
CA LYS A 117 7.49 1.37 9.52
C LYS A 117 7.98 0.27 8.59
N ARG A 118 8.41 -0.88 9.12
CA ARG A 118 8.85 -2.05 8.35
C ARG A 118 7.77 -2.53 7.38
N LYS A 119 6.55 -2.77 7.86
CA LYS A 119 5.43 -3.22 7.03
C LYS A 119 5.09 -2.23 5.93
N VAL A 120 4.91 -0.96 6.28
CA VAL A 120 4.47 0.07 5.33
C VAL A 120 5.51 0.28 4.22
N ARG A 121 6.80 0.29 4.56
CA ARG A 121 7.85 0.54 3.57
C ARG A 121 8.17 -0.68 2.73
N ILE A 122 8.28 -1.86 3.32
CA ILE A 122 8.69 -3.07 2.60
C ILE A 122 7.49 -3.72 1.93
N LEU A 123 6.45 -4.15 2.66
CA LEU A 123 5.33 -4.86 2.05
C LEU A 123 4.44 -3.94 1.22
N ASN A 124 3.90 -2.89 1.87
CA ASN A 124 2.97 -1.99 1.20
C ASN A 124 3.68 -1.12 0.15
N GLY A 125 4.93 -0.71 0.44
CA GLY A 125 5.77 0.06 -0.48
C GLY A 125 6.14 -0.73 -1.72
N ALA A 126 6.49 -2.03 -1.58
CA ALA A 126 6.72 -2.90 -2.73
C ALA A 126 5.49 -2.95 -3.64
N HIS A 127 4.32 -3.33 -3.11
CA HIS A 127 3.08 -3.35 -3.88
C HIS A 127 2.86 -2.03 -4.63
N THR A 128 2.92 -0.89 -3.93
CA THR A 128 2.70 0.42 -4.53
C THR A 128 3.77 0.75 -5.58
N GLY A 129 5.00 0.29 -5.38
CA GLY A 129 6.13 0.62 -6.24
C GLY A 129 6.15 -0.12 -7.57
N PHE A 130 5.67 -1.36 -7.64
CA PHE A 130 5.79 -2.14 -8.88
C PHE A 130 4.46 -2.46 -9.58
N VAL A 131 3.32 -2.55 -8.86
CA VAL A 131 2.10 -3.13 -9.42
C VAL A 131 1.50 -2.35 -10.58
N LEU A 132 1.61 -1.02 -10.60
CA LEU A 132 1.01 -0.20 -11.65
C LEU A 132 1.72 -0.40 -12.99
N GLY A 133 3.05 -0.38 -12.99
CA GLY A 133 3.84 -0.70 -14.18
C GLY A 133 3.72 -2.17 -14.58
N ALA A 134 3.65 -3.11 -13.62
CA ALA A 134 3.41 -4.52 -13.90
C ALA A 134 2.04 -4.74 -14.58
N TYR A 135 1.01 -4.01 -14.13
CA TYR A 135 -0.28 -4.05 -14.80
C TYR A 135 -0.22 -3.54 -16.24
N LEU A 136 0.45 -2.43 -16.49
CA LEU A 136 0.67 -1.91 -17.85
C LEU A 136 1.54 -2.86 -18.70
N ALA A 137 2.43 -3.63 -18.07
CA ALA A 137 3.25 -4.66 -18.73
C ALA A 137 2.49 -5.93 -19.12
N GLY A 138 1.25 -6.10 -18.64
CA GLY A 138 0.40 -7.23 -19.03
C GLY A 138 -0.01 -8.15 -17.88
N GLU A 139 0.61 -8.03 -16.70
CA GLU A 139 0.30 -8.87 -15.55
C GLU A 139 -1.05 -8.50 -14.90
N ASN A 140 -1.69 -9.44 -14.22
CA ASN A 140 -2.98 -9.23 -13.58
C ASN A 140 -2.97 -9.53 -12.09
N ILE A 141 -2.13 -10.47 -11.62
CA ILE A 141 -2.02 -10.85 -10.22
C ILE A 141 -0.57 -10.78 -9.73
N VAL A 142 -0.39 -10.55 -8.43
CA VAL A 142 0.93 -10.40 -7.80
C VAL A 142 1.81 -11.64 -8.02
N ARG A 143 1.22 -12.84 -7.93
CA ARG A 143 1.98 -14.09 -8.10
C ARG A 143 2.62 -14.19 -9.49
N ASP A 144 1.93 -13.80 -10.54
CA ASP A 144 2.49 -13.86 -11.91
C ASP A 144 3.67 -12.89 -12.03
N CYS A 145 3.61 -11.73 -11.40
CA CYS A 145 4.74 -10.79 -11.30
C CYS A 145 5.98 -11.43 -10.64
N MET A 146 5.79 -12.36 -9.69
CA MET A 146 6.92 -13.06 -9.03
C MET A 146 7.53 -14.14 -9.90
N HIS A 147 6.88 -14.55 -10.98
CA HIS A 147 7.38 -15.46 -11.99
C HIS A 147 7.97 -14.76 -13.23
N ASP A 148 7.84 -13.43 -13.30
CA ASP A 148 8.48 -12.61 -14.31
C ASP A 148 9.82 -12.06 -13.79
N ASP A 149 10.93 -12.46 -14.42
CA ASP A 149 12.28 -12.11 -13.97
C ASP A 149 12.54 -10.60 -13.97
N ILE A 150 11.94 -9.84 -14.89
CA ILE A 150 12.11 -8.40 -15.00
C ILE A 150 11.33 -7.69 -13.90
N ILE A 151 10.04 -8.02 -13.73
CA ILE A 151 9.19 -7.36 -12.72
C ILE A 151 9.66 -7.70 -11.32
N LYS A 152 9.97 -8.96 -11.05
CA LYS A 152 10.55 -9.41 -9.77
C LYS A 152 11.92 -8.78 -9.53
N GLY A 153 12.77 -8.72 -10.56
CA GLY A 153 14.08 -8.08 -10.48
C GLY A 153 13.95 -6.61 -10.10
N PHE A 154 13.05 -5.87 -10.77
CA PHE A 154 12.75 -4.47 -10.46
C PHE A 154 12.28 -4.28 -9.02
N MET A 155 11.30 -5.07 -8.57
CA MET A 155 10.81 -5.04 -7.18
C MET A 155 11.95 -5.29 -6.19
N ASN A 156 12.76 -6.32 -6.43
CA ASN A 156 13.87 -6.67 -5.54
C ASN A 156 14.90 -5.54 -5.47
N LYS A 157 15.33 -5.00 -6.61
CA LYS A 157 16.29 -3.89 -6.65
C LYS A 157 15.76 -2.67 -5.90
N MET A 158 14.51 -2.28 -6.14
CA MET A 158 13.85 -1.21 -5.42
C MET A 158 13.87 -1.45 -3.90
N LEU A 159 13.51 -2.67 -3.45
CA LEU A 159 13.46 -3.00 -2.02
C LEU A 159 14.84 -3.04 -1.38
N TYR A 160 15.77 -3.81 -1.96
CA TYR A 160 17.05 -4.10 -1.31
C TYR A 160 18.07 -2.97 -1.45
N GLU A 161 18.02 -2.20 -2.54
CA GLU A 161 19.02 -1.17 -2.81
C GLU A 161 18.51 0.26 -2.50
N GLU A 162 17.17 0.51 -2.54
CA GLU A 162 16.63 1.86 -2.40
C GLU A 162 15.73 2.05 -1.18
N VAL A 163 14.97 1.04 -0.74
CA VAL A 163 14.04 1.17 0.39
C VAL A 163 14.69 0.73 1.71
N ILE A 164 15.19 -0.51 1.78
CA ILE A 164 15.75 -1.08 3.02
C ILE A 164 16.89 -0.22 3.60
N PRO A 165 17.84 0.31 2.80
CA PRO A 165 18.91 1.16 3.33
C PRO A 165 18.41 2.43 4.03
N THR A 166 17.22 2.95 3.68
CA THR A 166 16.65 4.17 4.28
C THR A 166 15.91 3.93 5.60
N LEU A 167 15.85 2.68 6.08
CA LEU A 167 15.11 2.33 7.28
C LEU A 167 16.04 2.25 8.50
N PRO A 168 15.86 3.09 9.52
CA PRO A 168 16.67 3.07 10.75
C PRO A 168 16.23 1.93 11.69
N LEU A 169 16.27 0.69 11.19
CA LEU A 169 15.89 -0.55 11.89
C LEU A 169 16.98 -1.60 11.69
N ASP A 170 16.93 -2.68 12.47
CA ASP A 170 17.88 -3.77 12.33
C ASP A 170 17.87 -4.36 10.92
N LYS A 171 19.04 -4.38 10.28
CA LYS A 171 19.18 -4.78 8.88
C LYS A 171 18.82 -6.23 8.65
N ASP A 172 19.20 -7.12 9.56
CA ASP A 172 18.93 -8.56 9.40
C ASP A 172 17.43 -8.84 9.54
N ASP A 173 16.73 -8.12 10.43
CA ASP A 173 15.27 -8.19 10.56
C ASP A 173 14.58 -7.68 9.30
N LEU A 174 15.05 -6.56 8.73
CA LEU A 174 14.51 -6.01 7.48
C LEU A 174 14.68 -6.97 6.31
N LEU A 175 15.86 -7.58 6.15
CA LEU A 175 16.14 -8.54 5.09
C LEU A 175 15.30 -9.83 5.22
N LYS A 176 15.17 -10.36 6.44
CA LYS A 176 14.28 -11.50 6.72
C LYS A 176 12.82 -11.18 6.39
N PHE A 177 12.37 -9.99 6.78
CA PHE A 177 11.01 -9.56 6.49
C PHE A 177 10.77 -9.38 4.99
N ALA A 178 11.71 -8.80 4.23
CA ALA A 178 11.60 -8.65 2.78
C ALA A 178 11.57 -10.00 2.06
N ALA A 179 12.37 -10.97 2.49
CA ALA A 179 12.33 -12.33 1.97
C ALA A 179 10.97 -13.00 2.22
N ALA A 180 10.45 -12.89 3.45
CA ALA A 180 9.11 -13.40 3.78
C ALA A 180 8.00 -12.72 2.98
N VAL A 181 8.12 -11.42 2.67
CA VAL A 181 7.18 -10.70 1.79
C VAL A 181 7.20 -11.28 0.37
N SER A 182 8.37 -11.57 -0.19
CA SER A 182 8.49 -12.20 -1.51
C SER A 182 7.81 -13.58 -1.56
N ASP A 183 7.97 -14.38 -0.50
CA ASP A 183 7.30 -15.68 -0.38
C ASP A 183 5.77 -15.51 -0.29
N ARG A 184 5.28 -14.52 0.45
CA ARG A 184 3.84 -14.19 0.55
C ARG A 184 3.27 -13.73 -0.78
N PHE A 185 4.02 -12.95 -1.56
CA PHE A 185 3.61 -12.52 -2.91
C PHE A 185 3.54 -13.69 -3.89
N ASN A 186 4.34 -14.72 -3.68
CA ASN A 186 4.34 -15.94 -4.48
C ASN A 186 3.36 -17.02 -3.95
N ASN A 187 2.43 -16.68 -3.06
CA ASN A 187 1.49 -17.62 -2.48
C ASN A 187 0.55 -18.22 -3.55
N PRO A 188 0.58 -19.55 -3.79
CA PRO A 188 -0.22 -20.17 -4.85
C PRO A 188 -1.73 -20.21 -4.56
N PHE A 189 -2.13 -19.97 -3.32
CA PHE A 189 -3.52 -20.02 -2.88
C PHE A 189 -4.20 -18.64 -2.88
N VAL A 190 -3.47 -17.57 -3.21
CA VAL A 190 -3.98 -16.19 -3.16
C VAL A 190 -3.79 -15.53 -4.52
N ASN A 191 -4.87 -15.31 -5.24
CA ASN A 191 -4.88 -14.55 -6.47
C ASN A 191 -5.11 -13.06 -6.14
N HIS A 192 -4.04 -12.37 -5.71
CA HIS A 192 -4.10 -10.96 -5.36
C HIS A 192 -4.03 -10.10 -6.61
N GLU A 193 -5.16 -9.55 -7.03
CA GLU A 193 -5.26 -8.75 -8.25
C GLU A 193 -4.55 -7.41 -8.13
N LEU A 194 -3.76 -7.04 -9.14
CA LEU A 194 -3.06 -5.77 -9.20
C LEU A 194 -4.04 -4.58 -9.17
N MET A 195 -5.20 -4.73 -9.80
CA MET A 195 -6.24 -3.70 -9.78
C MET A 195 -6.83 -3.45 -8.39
N SER A 196 -6.95 -4.45 -7.53
CA SER A 196 -7.37 -4.25 -6.14
C SER A 196 -6.34 -3.48 -5.31
N ILE A 197 -5.05 -3.59 -5.69
CA ILE A 197 -3.96 -2.86 -5.07
C ILE A 197 -3.88 -1.42 -5.59
N SER A 198 -4.27 -1.19 -6.85
CA SER A 198 -4.16 0.11 -7.53
C SER A 198 -5.06 1.22 -6.97
N LEU A 199 -6.08 0.87 -6.16
CA LEU A 199 -7.02 1.83 -5.58
C LEU A 199 -6.29 2.91 -4.76
N ASN A 200 -6.62 4.20 -4.98
CA ASN A 200 -6.06 5.34 -4.26
C ASN A 200 -4.51 5.37 -4.28
N SER A 201 -3.90 5.12 -5.45
CA SER A 201 -2.45 5.02 -5.56
C SER A 201 -1.72 6.34 -5.34
N THR A 202 -2.37 7.48 -5.53
CA THR A 202 -1.80 8.80 -5.21
C THR A 202 -1.45 8.91 -3.73
N SER A 203 -2.42 8.70 -2.86
CA SER A 203 -2.21 8.75 -1.40
C SER A 203 -1.29 7.62 -0.91
N LYS A 204 -1.39 6.43 -1.53
CA LYS A 204 -0.53 5.29 -1.19
C LYS A 204 0.94 5.54 -1.56
N TRP A 205 1.22 6.08 -2.75
CA TRP A 205 2.59 6.38 -3.16
C TRP A 205 3.22 7.42 -2.22
N LYS A 206 2.48 8.50 -1.92
CA LYS A 206 2.87 9.52 -0.95
C LYS A 206 3.17 8.94 0.42
N ALA A 207 2.31 8.08 0.97
CA ALA A 207 2.47 7.57 2.32
C ALA A 207 3.51 6.44 2.44
N ARG A 208 3.72 5.64 1.39
CA ARG A 208 4.49 4.40 1.45
C ARG A 208 5.88 4.53 0.83
N ASN A 209 5.99 5.20 -0.34
CA ASN A 209 7.22 5.25 -1.14
C ASN A 209 7.96 6.59 -0.99
N MET A 210 7.22 7.71 -0.97
CA MET A 210 7.82 9.05 -0.86
C MET A 210 8.83 9.20 0.28
N PRO A 211 8.55 8.73 1.51
CA PRO A 211 9.50 8.89 2.58
C PRO A 211 10.81 8.12 2.38
N SER A 212 10.80 6.93 1.73
CA SER A 212 12.04 6.22 1.36
C SER A 212 12.75 6.93 0.20
N PHE A 213 11.98 7.43 -0.77
CA PHE A 213 12.48 8.22 -1.88
C PHE A 213 13.26 9.46 -1.40
N LEU A 214 12.67 10.23 -0.51
CA LEU A 214 13.30 11.46 0.02
C LEU A 214 14.52 11.15 0.91
N GLU A 215 14.44 10.12 1.77
CA GLU A 215 15.55 9.73 2.62
C GLU A 215 16.72 9.18 1.79
N TYR A 216 16.45 8.41 0.73
CA TYR A 216 17.49 7.94 -0.19
C TYR A 216 18.24 9.12 -0.84
N ILE A 217 17.52 10.12 -1.33
CA ILE A 217 18.14 11.33 -1.93
C ILE A 217 19.01 12.04 -0.91
N LYS A 218 18.51 12.22 0.30
CA LYS A 218 19.24 12.88 1.39
C LYS A 218 20.53 12.13 1.76
N GLU A 219 20.47 10.79 1.82
CA GLU A 219 21.62 9.96 2.21
C GLU A 219 22.62 9.74 1.07
N GLN A 220 22.13 9.55 -0.15
CA GLN A 220 22.96 9.17 -1.29
C GLN A 220 23.32 10.33 -2.23
N GLY A 221 22.68 11.49 -2.09
CA GLY A 221 22.88 12.66 -2.96
C GLY A 221 22.52 12.44 -4.43
N LYS A 222 21.68 11.43 -4.73
CA LYS A 222 21.23 11.08 -6.08
C LYS A 222 19.83 10.52 -6.07
N LEU A 223 19.16 10.53 -7.23
CA LEU A 223 17.82 9.92 -7.39
C LEU A 223 17.89 8.39 -7.29
N PRO A 224 16.96 7.74 -6.58
CA PRO A 224 16.78 6.29 -6.63
C PRO A 224 16.14 5.89 -7.97
N VAL A 225 16.79 5.00 -8.72
CA VAL A 225 16.41 4.67 -10.09
C VAL A 225 15.04 3.98 -10.15
N CYS A 226 14.83 2.98 -9.31
CA CYS A 226 13.59 2.20 -9.32
C CYS A 226 12.41 2.99 -8.72
N LEU A 227 12.61 3.77 -7.65
CA LEU A 227 11.55 4.60 -7.09
C LEU A 227 11.17 5.76 -8.02
N THR A 228 12.13 6.31 -8.80
CA THR A 228 11.85 7.32 -9.85
C THR A 228 11.01 6.69 -10.98
N MET A 229 11.42 5.54 -11.48
CA MET A 229 10.65 4.76 -12.47
C MET A 229 9.26 4.37 -11.93
N SER A 230 9.14 4.02 -10.64
CA SER A 230 7.86 3.76 -9.98
C SER A 230 6.92 4.96 -10.01
N LEU A 231 7.44 6.18 -9.81
CA LEU A 231 6.67 7.41 -9.91
C LEU A 231 6.22 7.67 -11.35
N ALA A 232 7.09 7.44 -12.34
CA ALA A 232 6.72 7.51 -13.74
C ALA A 232 5.67 6.47 -14.14
N ALA A 233 5.77 5.24 -13.61
CA ALA A 233 4.79 4.18 -13.83
C ALA A 233 3.42 4.50 -13.19
N TYR A 234 3.41 5.17 -12.03
CA TYR A 234 2.19 5.71 -11.45
C TYR A 234 1.53 6.74 -12.39
N ILE A 235 2.29 7.71 -12.90
CA ILE A 235 1.77 8.73 -13.84
C ILE A 235 1.27 8.03 -15.12
N ALA A 236 2.02 7.07 -15.66
CA ALA A 236 1.63 6.32 -16.84
C ALA A 236 0.30 5.58 -16.63
N PHE A 237 0.12 4.91 -15.48
CA PHE A 237 -1.11 4.17 -15.19
C PHE A 237 -2.35 5.07 -15.14
N TYR A 238 -2.22 6.30 -14.62
CA TYR A 238 -3.32 7.26 -14.55
C TYR A 238 -3.57 8.00 -15.86
N SER A 239 -2.61 8.01 -16.79
CA SER A 239 -2.67 8.78 -18.05
C SER A 239 -2.62 7.93 -19.32
N ASN A 240 -2.68 6.59 -19.21
CA ASN A 240 -2.56 5.73 -20.39
C ASN A 240 -3.86 5.63 -21.18
N ASP A 241 -3.89 6.22 -22.37
CA ASP A 241 -5.03 6.20 -23.30
C ASP A 241 -6.38 6.41 -22.59
N ILE A 242 -6.54 7.59 -21.99
CA ILE A 242 -7.75 7.97 -21.25
C ILE A 242 -8.93 8.07 -22.24
N GLN A 243 -10.00 7.33 -21.96
CA GLN A 243 -11.22 7.29 -22.75
C GLN A 243 -12.30 8.21 -22.20
N GLU A 244 -12.62 8.08 -20.92
CA GLU A 244 -13.76 8.75 -20.30
C GLU A 244 -13.56 8.91 -18.79
N LEU A 245 -14.16 9.95 -18.23
CA LEU A 245 -14.30 10.14 -16.79
C LEU A 245 -15.75 9.89 -16.37
N THR A 246 -16.00 8.81 -15.67
CA THR A 246 -17.32 8.39 -15.18
C THR A 246 -17.46 8.55 -13.67
N ASP A 247 -18.65 8.25 -13.13
CA ASP A 247 -18.86 8.20 -11.67
C ASP A 247 -18.11 7.02 -11.02
N ALA A 248 -17.85 5.95 -11.78
CA ALA A 248 -17.11 4.78 -11.31
C ALA A 248 -15.59 4.99 -11.28
N GLY A 249 -15.07 5.96 -12.04
CA GLY A 249 -13.64 6.25 -12.13
C GLY A 249 -13.22 6.77 -13.50
N LEU A 250 -11.90 6.82 -13.71
CA LEU A 250 -11.30 7.22 -14.98
C LEU A 250 -11.07 5.95 -15.83
N ILE A 251 -11.73 5.89 -16.98
CA ILE A 251 -11.60 4.77 -17.92
C ILE A 251 -10.35 4.99 -18.77
N CYS A 252 -9.42 4.07 -18.68
CA CYS A 252 -8.19 4.04 -19.46
C CYS A 252 -8.09 2.73 -20.23
N ARG A 253 -7.21 2.68 -21.23
CA ARG A 253 -6.97 1.46 -22.00
C ARG A 253 -5.52 1.01 -21.88
N ARG A 254 -5.31 -0.27 -21.62
CA ARG A 254 -3.98 -0.88 -21.58
C ARG A 254 -3.33 -0.87 -22.96
N PRO A 255 -1.99 -0.98 -23.06
CA PRO A 255 -1.32 -1.15 -24.36
C PRO A 255 -1.84 -2.35 -25.17
N ALA A 256 -2.32 -3.41 -24.50
CA ALA A 256 -2.94 -4.58 -25.13
C ALA A 256 -4.38 -4.35 -25.62
N GLY A 257 -4.96 -3.17 -25.41
CA GLY A 257 -6.29 -2.78 -25.87
C GLY A 257 -7.43 -2.97 -24.85
N ASN A 258 -7.21 -3.64 -23.74
CA ASN A 258 -8.24 -3.85 -22.74
C ASN A 258 -8.47 -2.58 -21.90
N GLU A 259 -9.72 -2.23 -21.67
CA GLU A 259 -10.08 -1.13 -20.77
C GLU A 259 -9.89 -1.51 -19.30
N TYR A 260 -9.56 -0.51 -18.48
CA TYR A 260 -9.51 -0.60 -17.03
C TYR A 260 -9.97 0.71 -16.40
N THR A 261 -10.46 0.60 -15.17
CA THR A 261 -10.96 1.76 -14.41
C THR A 261 -9.97 2.13 -13.32
N VAL A 262 -9.41 3.34 -13.40
CA VAL A 262 -8.63 3.93 -12.31
C VAL A 262 -9.58 4.48 -11.27
N SER A 263 -9.40 4.09 -10.01
CA SER A 263 -10.20 4.54 -8.87
C SER A 263 -9.31 5.26 -7.85
N ASP A 264 -9.59 6.53 -7.64
CA ASP A 264 -8.93 7.40 -6.67
C ASP A 264 -9.91 8.51 -6.24
N ASP A 265 -9.47 9.44 -5.39
CA ASP A 265 -10.22 10.64 -5.08
C ASP A 265 -10.67 11.36 -6.36
N ARG A 266 -11.93 11.81 -6.40
CA ARG A 266 -12.53 12.41 -7.60
C ARG A 266 -11.67 13.52 -8.21
N TRP A 267 -11.11 14.40 -7.38
CA TRP A 267 -10.26 15.50 -7.83
C TRP A 267 -8.96 15.04 -8.52
N VAL A 268 -8.41 13.87 -8.16
CA VAL A 268 -7.24 13.27 -8.83
C VAL A 268 -7.64 12.79 -10.22
N LEU A 269 -8.79 12.12 -10.33
CA LEU A 269 -9.29 11.62 -11.62
C LEU A 269 -9.60 12.78 -12.58
N GLU A 270 -10.22 13.85 -12.06
CA GLU A 270 -10.48 15.08 -12.81
C GLU A 270 -9.18 15.73 -13.30
N PHE A 271 -8.17 15.82 -12.42
CA PHE A 271 -6.85 16.34 -12.79
C PHE A 271 -6.26 15.57 -13.98
N TYR A 272 -6.21 14.24 -13.96
CA TYR A 272 -5.66 13.45 -15.06
C TYR A 272 -6.53 13.55 -16.33
N TYR A 273 -7.85 13.63 -16.19
CA TYR A 273 -8.74 13.81 -17.33
C TYR A 273 -8.56 15.17 -18.01
N GLU A 274 -8.36 16.24 -17.25
CA GLU A 274 -8.08 17.58 -17.76
C GLU A 274 -6.74 17.65 -18.51
N HIS A 275 -5.74 16.87 -18.07
CA HIS A 275 -4.40 16.83 -18.66
C HIS A 275 -4.20 15.64 -19.64
N ARG A 276 -5.28 14.99 -20.11
CA ARG A 276 -5.18 13.79 -20.97
C ARG A 276 -4.45 14.02 -22.29
N ASP A 277 -4.49 15.23 -22.83
CA ASP A 277 -3.85 15.63 -24.08
C ASP A 277 -2.47 16.27 -23.88
N ALA A 278 -1.99 16.37 -22.63
CA ALA A 278 -0.70 16.97 -22.32
C ALA A 278 0.47 16.09 -22.78
N SER A 279 1.55 16.73 -23.17
CA SER A 279 2.84 16.05 -23.41
C SER A 279 3.35 15.39 -22.11
N ALA A 280 4.31 14.47 -22.24
CA ALA A 280 4.91 13.86 -21.06
C ALA A 280 5.53 14.90 -20.12
N ALA A 281 6.25 15.88 -20.67
CA ALA A 281 6.90 16.92 -19.91
C ALA A 281 5.88 17.83 -19.18
N GLU A 282 4.83 18.27 -19.86
CA GLU A 282 3.78 19.08 -19.26
C GLU A 282 3.05 18.32 -18.14
N LEU A 283 2.65 17.08 -18.40
CA LEU A 283 1.95 16.25 -17.39
C LEU A 283 2.83 16.02 -16.16
N VAL A 284 4.11 15.67 -16.36
CA VAL A 284 5.06 15.47 -15.25
C VAL A 284 5.23 16.74 -14.45
N HIS A 285 5.39 17.89 -15.10
CA HIS A 285 5.48 19.19 -14.43
C HIS A 285 4.27 19.45 -13.53
N GLU A 286 3.06 19.31 -14.08
CA GLU A 286 1.80 19.53 -13.36
C GLU A 286 1.60 18.53 -12.20
N VAL A 287 1.99 17.28 -12.39
CA VAL A 287 1.95 16.28 -11.30
C VAL A 287 2.95 16.61 -10.20
N LEU A 288 4.21 16.91 -10.53
CA LEU A 288 5.27 17.14 -9.54
C LEU A 288 5.11 18.44 -8.75
N THR A 289 4.53 19.49 -9.35
CA THR A 289 4.21 20.76 -8.68
C THR A 289 2.98 20.67 -7.78
N ASN A 290 2.15 19.63 -7.94
CA ASN A 290 0.87 19.51 -7.27
C ASN A 290 1.01 19.25 -5.77
N LYS A 291 0.97 20.31 -4.97
CA LYS A 291 1.06 20.23 -3.50
C LYS A 291 -0.13 19.52 -2.84
N LYS A 292 -1.28 19.42 -3.52
CA LYS A 292 -2.43 18.67 -3.00
C LYS A 292 -2.15 17.16 -3.06
N MET A 293 -1.40 16.69 -4.08
CA MET A 293 -0.93 15.30 -4.18
C MET A 293 0.18 15.00 -3.16
N TRP A 294 1.21 15.86 -3.07
CA TRP A 294 2.47 15.51 -2.44
C TRP A 294 2.80 16.29 -1.16
N ASP A 295 1.97 17.24 -0.70
CA ASP A 295 2.22 18.22 0.38
C ASP A 295 3.41 19.15 0.12
N GLN A 296 4.09 19.00 -0.99
CA GLN A 296 5.27 19.74 -1.39
C GLN A 296 5.38 19.84 -2.91
N ASP A 297 6.28 20.70 -3.36
CA ASP A 297 6.64 20.87 -4.76
C ASP A 297 7.88 20.01 -5.05
N LEU A 298 7.68 18.89 -5.78
CA LEU A 298 8.72 17.92 -6.08
C LEU A 298 9.66 18.37 -7.21
N THR A 299 9.32 19.40 -8.00
CA THR A 299 10.23 19.97 -9.03
C THR A 299 11.48 20.61 -8.41
N ARG A 300 11.44 20.91 -7.10
CA ARG A 300 12.59 21.40 -6.35
C ARG A 300 13.69 20.37 -6.12
N ILE A 301 13.41 19.10 -6.38
CA ILE A 301 14.41 18.02 -6.31
C ILE A 301 15.19 18.01 -7.61
N GLU A 302 16.49 18.27 -7.51
CA GLU A 302 17.37 18.40 -8.67
C GLU A 302 17.30 17.15 -9.58
N GLY A 303 17.04 17.39 -10.87
CA GLY A 303 16.99 16.35 -11.89
C GLY A 303 15.74 15.48 -11.89
N LEU A 304 14.84 15.57 -10.89
CA LEU A 304 13.68 14.69 -10.77
C LEU A 304 12.70 14.85 -11.94
N GLU A 305 12.33 16.08 -12.26
CA GLU A 305 11.36 16.35 -13.35
C GLU A 305 11.87 15.78 -14.68
N LYS A 306 13.14 15.98 -14.99
CA LYS A 306 13.76 15.42 -16.18
C LYS A 306 13.74 13.89 -16.17
N ALA A 307 14.15 13.27 -15.07
CA ALA A 307 14.23 11.81 -14.96
C ALA A 307 12.84 11.15 -15.07
N VAL A 308 11.82 11.69 -14.40
CA VAL A 308 10.45 11.19 -14.47
C VAL A 308 9.86 11.37 -15.87
N THR A 309 10.19 12.48 -16.57
CA THR A 309 9.74 12.70 -17.96
C THR A 309 10.37 11.67 -18.90
N GLU A 310 11.68 11.45 -18.82
CA GLU A 310 12.39 10.44 -19.63
C GLU A 310 11.85 9.03 -19.37
N ASP A 311 11.57 8.70 -18.12
CA ASP A 311 10.99 7.41 -17.72
C ASP A 311 9.55 7.25 -18.24
N LEU A 312 8.71 8.29 -18.15
CA LEU A 312 7.35 8.27 -18.69
C LEU A 312 7.35 8.11 -20.21
N GLU A 313 8.20 8.84 -20.91
CA GLU A 313 8.36 8.70 -22.35
C GLU A 313 8.84 7.30 -22.74
N LYS A 314 9.75 6.71 -21.98
CA LYS A 314 10.22 5.35 -22.19
C LYS A 314 9.09 4.33 -22.00
N ILE A 315 8.29 4.47 -20.94
CA ILE A 315 7.09 3.62 -20.73
C ILE A 315 6.11 3.73 -21.92
N ARG A 316 5.84 4.95 -22.38
CA ARG A 316 4.92 5.19 -23.51
C ARG A 316 5.44 4.64 -24.83
N ARG A 317 6.74 4.71 -25.08
CA ARG A 317 7.37 4.27 -26.33
C ARG A 317 7.67 2.78 -26.38
N GLU A 318 8.23 2.22 -25.29
CA GLU A 318 8.82 0.87 -25.25
C GLU A 318 7.98 -0.11 -24.42
N GLY A 319 7.01 0.40 -23.65
CA GLY A 319 6.21 -0.35 -22.70
C GLY A 319 6.86 -0.46 -21.31
N ALA A 320 6.02 -0.67 -20.31
CA ALA A 320 6.42 -0.65 -18.90
C ALA A 320 7.44 -1.77 -18.56
N LYS A 321 7.34 -2.95 -19.20
CA LYS A 321 8.28 -4.06 -18.96
C LYS A 321 9.70 -3.71 -19.43
N ALA A 322 9.83 -3.12 -20.63
CA ALA A 322 11.12 -2.67 -21.15
C ALA A 322 11.70 -1.52 -20.30
N ALA A 323 10.84 -0.63 -19.82
CA ALA A 323 11.26 0.44 -18.91
C ALA A 323 11.82 -0.14 -17.60
N TYR A 324 11.15 -1.11 -16.99
CA TYR A 324 11.64 -1.81 -15.78
C TYR A 324 12.95 -2.56 -16.02
N ALA A 325 13.10 -3.23 -17.17
CA ALA A 325 14.36 -3.88 -17.54
C ALA A 325 15.53 -2.91 -17.62
N GLY A 326 15.27 -1.67 -18.04
CA GLY A 326 16.30 -0.61 -18.08
C GLY A 326 16.76 -0.12 -16.71
N CYS A 327 16.06 -0.47 -15.64
CA CYS A 327 16.47 -0.15 -14.26
C CYS A 327 17.38 -1.22 -13.66
N LEU A 328 17.44 -2.44 -14.23
CA LEU A 328 18.23 -3.56 -13.71
C LEU A 328 19.68 -3.45 -14.10
#